data_f13cfe5ece5a862b6b0c861fd83a2fc2
#
_entry.id   f13cfe5ece5a862b6b0c861fd83a2fc2
#
_cell.length_a   1.000
_cell.length_b   1.000
_cell.length_c   1.000
_cell.angle_alpha   90.00
_cell.angle_beta   90.00
_cell.angle_gamma   90.00
#
_symmetry.space_group_name_H-M   'P 1'
#
loop_
_entity.id
_entity.type
_entity.pdbx_description
1 polymer ?
#
loop_
_entity_poly.entity_id
_entity_poly.type
_entity_poly.pdbx_seq_one_letter_code
_entity_poly.pdbx_strand_id
1 'polypeptide(L)'
;MLQCSIHGAEDLRIEDVPCPQPGPDQALVKMGAAGICGSDMHYFRDGQIGKFKIQEPLIPGHEASGVIASLGANVTGLEEGQRVAINPSHPCGTCSRCREGRENLCDSMFFLGSASVFPHAQGMFREYFLISAKQCIPVSNQVSLEELALSEPLSVGLHAVNRAGNLCGKKVLISGSGTIGCMVLLAAKLDGAEQVTMVDVLEEPLAIARKVGADQTICVKPSASPSPELINEFDVAFEVSGAASALGNCIELVRRGSTIVQVGTLPVKGVHLFANQIMVK
;
A
#
# COMPACT_ATOMS: atom_id res chain seq x y z
N MET A 1 -25.91 11.24 -1.36
CA MET A 1 -24.85 10.39 -1.90
C MET A 1 -24.60 9.23 -0.97
N LEU A 2 -24.22 8.07 -1.54
CA LEU A 2 -23.89 6.92 -0.72
C LEU A 2 -22.46 7.00 -0.19
N GLN A 3 -22.28 6.52 1.05
CA GLN A 3 -20.98 6.27 1.67
C GLN A 3 -20.97 4.94 2.42
N CYS A 4 -19.81 4.35 2.58
CA CYS A 4 -19.57 3.15 3.36
C CYS A 4 -18.89 3.54 4.67
N SER A 5 -19.49 3.17 5.81
CA SER A 5 -18.96 3.49 7.15
C SER A 5 -18.82 2.24 7.99
N ILE A 6 -17.69 2.09 8.68
CA ILE A 6 -17.42 1.03 9.66
C ILE A 6 -17.70 1.60 11.05
N HIS A 7 -18.69 1.05 11.75
CA HIS A 7 -19.10 1.48 13.09
C HIS A 7 -18.39 0.69 14.22
N GLY A 8 -17.79 -0.44 13.88
CA GLY A 8 -17.07 -1.32 14.77
C GLY A 8 -16.74 -2.63 14.06
N ALA A 9 -16.20 -3.60 14.78
CA ALA A 9 -15.90 -4.90 14.22
C ALA A 9 -17.15 -5.54 13.62
N GLU A 10 -17.07 -5.97 12.34
CA GLU A 10 -18.14 -6.60 11.56
C GLU A 10 -19.42 -5.74 11.36
N ASP A 11 -19.36 -4.44 11.69
CA ASP A 11 -20.47 -3.50 11.50
C ASP A 11 -20.13 -2.47 10.43
N LEU A 12 -20.40 -2.82 9.17
CA LEU A 12 -20.26 -1.97 7.99
C LEU A 12 -21.64 -1.57 7.50
N ARG A 13 -21.85 -0.28 7.28
CA ARG A 13 -23.14 0.29 6.85
C ARG A 13 -22.97 1.12 5.60
N ILE A 14 -23.99 1.04 4.73
CA ILE A 14 -24.14 1.95 3.60
C ILE A 14 -25.16 3.00 3.99
N GLU A 15 -24.73 4.27 3.97
CA GLU A 15 -25.51 5.40 4.45
C GLU A 15 -25.76 6.40 3.33
N ASP A 16 -26.95 6.99 3.32
CA ASP A 16 -27.26 8.10 2.41
C ASP A 16 -27.07 9.42 3.15
N VAL A 17 -26.13 10.24 2.67
CA VAL A 17 -25.75 11.50 3.29
C VAL A 17 -25.77 12.66 2.27
N PRO A 18 -25.92 13.91 2.70
CA PRO A 18 -25.81 15.05 1.81
C PRO A 18 -24.47 15.09 1.08
N CYS A 19 -24.48 15.47 -0.21
CA CYS A 19 -23.24 15.72 -0.93
C CYS A 19 -22.58 17.00 -0.40
N PRO A 20 -21.32 16.97 0.06
CA PRO A 20 -20.68 18.14 0.62
C PRO A 20 -20.27 19.16 -0.47
N GLN A 21 -20.01 20.38 -0.06
CA GLN A 21 -19.51 21.45 -0.93
C GLN A 21 -18.02 21.72 -0.61
N PRO A 22 -17.16 22.00 -1.61
CA PRO A 22 -15.76 22.24 -1.37
C PRO A 22 -15.53 23.58 -0.68
N GLY A 23 -14.69 23.58 0.36
CA GLY A 23 -14.12 24.79 0.93
C GLY A 23 -13.13 25.45 -0.04
N PRO A 24 -12.65 26.67 0.28
CA PRO A 24 -11.85 27.49 -0.65
C PRO A 24 -10.65 26.77 -1.28
N ASP A 25 -9.95 25.92 -0.55
CA ASP A 25 -8.72 25.23 -0.98
C ASP A 25 -8.94 23.74 -1.27
N GLN A 26 -10.20 23.31 -1.40
CA GLN A 26 -10.57 21.91 -1.57
C GLN A 26 -11.09 21.63 -2.98
N ALA A 27 -10.99 20.38 -3.37
CA ALA A 27 -11.71 19.81 -4.52
C ALA A 27 -12.78 18.84 -4.01
N LEU A 28 -13.93 18.85 -4.66
CA LEU A 28 -14.90 17.77 -4.58
C LEU A 28 -14.58 16.79 -5.71
N VAL A 29 -14.27 15.56 -5.34
CA VAL A 29 -13.93 14.50 -6.31
C VAL A 29 -15.07 13.48 -6.34
N LYS A 30 -15.57 13.18 -7.56
CA LYS A 30 -16.44 12.04 -7.81
C LYS A 30 -15.56 10.80 -7.90
N MET A 31 -15.80 9.81 -7.05
CA MET A 31 -15.04 8.57 -7.08
C MET A 31 -15.22 7.86 -8.43
N GLY A 32 -14.11 7.40 -9.00
CA GLY A 32 -14.08 6.60 -10.23
C GLY A 32 -13.77 5.14 -9.95
N ALA A 33 -12.69 4.89 -9.22
CA ALA A 33 -12.29 3.55 -8.79
C ALA A 33 -11.58 3.61 -7.44
N ALA A 34 -11.68 2.54 -6.67
CA ALA A 34 -10.97 2.39 -5.40
C ALA A 34 -10.53 0.93 -5.17
N GLY A 35 -9.32 0.76 -4.62
CA GLY A 35 -8.82 -0.50 -4.12
C GLY A 35 -9.27 -0.74 -2.67
N ILE A 36 -9.31 -2.01 -2.28
CA ILE A 36 -9.54 -2.43 -0.88
C ILE A 36 -8.20 -2.90 -0.32
N CYS A 37 -7.68 -2.17 0.64
CA CYS A 37 -6.44 -2.51 1.33
C CYS A 37 -6.68 -3.56 2.44
N GLY A 38 -5.63 -4.31 2.79
CA GLY A 38 -5.65 -5.18 3.96
C GLY A 38 -5.97 -4.45 5.26
N SER A 39 -5.60 -3.17 5.36
CA SER A 39 -5.94 -2.31 6.50
C SER A 39 -7.45 -2.05 6.62
N ASP A 40 -8.16 -1.86 5.51
CA ASP A 40 -9.63 -1.70 5.51
C ASP A 40 -10.28 -2.98 6.05
N MET A 41 -9.75 -4.15 5.66
CA MET A 41 -10.23 -5.44 6.14
C MET A 41 -9.97 -5.64 7.64
N HIS A 42 -8.85 -5.15 8.18
CA HIS A 42 -8.59 -5.17 9.61
C HIS A 42 -9.55 -4.26 10.38
N TYR A 43 -9.80 -3.05 9.90
CA TYR A 43 -10.82 -2.18 10.52
C TYR A 43 -12.19 -2.85 10.52
N PHE A 44 -12.58 -3.50 9.41
CA PHE A 44 -13.86 -4.18 9.33
C PHE A 44 -13.93 -5.39 10.27
N ARG A 45 -12.93 -6.29 10.27
CA ARG A 45 -12.96 -7.54 11.04
C ARG A 45 -12.69 -7.34 12.52
N ASP A 46 -11.70 -6.50 12.84
CA ASP A 46 -11.15 -6.40 14.20
C ASP A 46 -11.52 -5.09 14.89
N GLY A 47 -12.10 -4.12 14.18
CA GLY A 47 -12.40 -2.77 14.65
C GLY A 47 -11.14 -1.96 14.98
N GLN A 48 -9.95 -2.46 14.58
CA GLN A 48 -8.67 -1.80 14.87
C GLN A 48 -7.51 -2.34 14.03
N ILE A 49 -6.44 -1.56 13.96
CA ILE A 49 -5.12 -1.98 13.44
C ILE A 49 -4.07 -1.69 14.52
N GLY A 50 -3.53 -2.72 15.14
CA GLY A 50 -2.62 -2.56 16.27
C GLY A 50 -3.27 -1.73 17.39
N LYS A 51 -2.72 -0.55 17.70
CA LYS A 51 -3.27 0.38 18.71
C LYS A 51 -4.35 1.35 18.19
N PHE A 52 -4.55 1.42 16.87
CA PHE A 52 -5.48 2.35 16.24
C PHE A 52 -6.89 1.73 16.19
N LYS A 53 -7.69 2.06 17.16
CA LYS A 53 -9.06 1.54 17.36
C LYS A 53 -10.08 2.54 16.82
N ILE A 54 -11.13 2.03 16.17
CA ILE A 54 -12.31 2.81 15.78
C ILE A 54 -12.99 3.33 17.05
N GLN A 55 -13.18 4.65 17.15
CA GLN A 55 -13.82 5.35 18.26
C GLN A 55 -15.06 6.12 17.81
N GLU A 56 -15.22 6.33 16.53
CA GLU A 56 -16.37 6.91 15.84
C GLU A 56 -16.53 6.23 14.48
N PRO A 57 -17.66 6.34 13.77
CA PRO A 57 -17.80 5.77 12.44
C PRO A 57 -16.66 6.20 11.52
N LEU A 58 -15.96 5.22 10.93
CA LEU A 58 -14.84 5.41 10.03
C LEU A 58 -15.26 5.09 8.60
N ILE A 59 -15.12 6.05 7.69
CA ILE A 59 -15.18 5.79 6.26
C ILE A 59 -13.81 5.25 5.84
N PRO A 60 -13.70 3.98 5.38
CA PRO A 60 -12.42 3.42 4.95
C PRO A 60 -12.04 3.86 3.54
N GLY A 61 -10.94 3.31 3.01
CA GLY A 61 -10.47 3.52 1.65
C GLY A 61 -9.47 4.65 1.50
N HIS A 62 -8.32 4.33 0.92
CA HIS A 62 -7.23 5.26 0.66
C HIS A 62 -6.53 5.01 -0.68
N GLU A 63 -6.89 3.96 -1.38
CA GLU A 63 -6.40 3.61 -2.72
C GLU A 63 -7.47 4.04 -3.74
N ALA A 64 -7.55 5.33 -4.09
CA ALA A 64 -8.63 5.83 -4.92
C ALA A 64 -8.19 6.78 -6.02
N SER A 65 -9.01 6.85 -7.05
CA SER A 65 -8.96 7.80 -8.13
C SER A 65 -10.33 8.38 -8.41
N GLY A 66 -10.39 9.47 -9.13
CA GLY A 66 -11.67 10.06 -9.48
C GLY A 66 -11.58 11.18 -10.50
N VAL A 67 -12.70 11.87 -10.63
CA VAL A 67 -12.85 13.02 -11.52
C VAL A 67 -13.25 14.22 -10.68
N ILE A 68 -12.61 15.35 -10.88
CA ILE A 68 -12.96 16.61 -10.20
C ILE A 68 -14.37 17.01 -10.60
N ALA A 69 -15.27 17.09 -9.62
CA ALA A 69 -16.66 17.49 -9.81
C ALA A 69 -16.88 18.99 -9.58
N SER A 70 -16.15 19.59 -8.62
CA SER A 70 -16.14 21.04 -8.40
C SER A 70 -14.91 21.45 -7.59
N LEU A 71 -14.56 22.74 -7.66
CA LEU A 71 -13.35 23.31 -7.05
C LEU A 71 -13.71 24.47 -6.14
N GLY A 72 -12.95 24.61 -5.06
CA GLY A 72 -13.00 25.79 -4.20
C GLY A 72 -12.39 27.02 -4.86
N ALA A 73 -12.78 28.20 -4.38
CA ALA A 73 -12.46 29.48 -5.02
C ALA A 73 -10.95 29.82 -5.11
N ASN A 74 -10.13 29.23 -4.24
CA ASN A 74 -8.67 29.47 -4.24
C ASN A 74 -7.89 28.43 -5.05
N VAL A 75 -8.55 27.38 -5.55
CA VAL A 75 -7.86 26.30 -6.27
C VAL A 75 -7.41 26.77 -7.64
N THR A 76 -6.15 26.55 -7.93
CA THR A 76 -5.53 26.85 -9.24
C THR A 76 -4.80 25.60 -9.76
N GLY A 77 -4.67 25.47 -11.08
CA GLY A 77 -3.94 24.38 -11.71
C GLY A 77 -4.70 23.05 -11.78
N LEU A 78 -5.98 23.03 -11.39
CA LEU A 78 -6.90 21.93 -11.58
C LEU A 78 -8.16 22.42 -12.29
N GLU A 79 -8.84 21.51 -12.99
CA GLU A 79 -10.06 21.82 -13.76
C GLU A 79 -11.16 20.80 -13.45
N GLU A 80 -12.42 21.24 -13.50
CA GLU A 80 -13.58 20.34 -13.43
C GLU A 80 -13.56 19.36 -14.62
N GLY A 81 -13.92 18.12 -14.37
CA GLY A 81 -13.83 17.02 -15.34
C GLY A 81 -12.43 16.38 -15.46
N GLN A 82 -11.41 16.91 -14.81
CA GLN A 82 -10.06 16.37 -14.85
C GLN A 82 -9.94 15.07 -14.02
N ARG A 83 -9.27 14.06 -14.57
CA ARG A 83 -8.94 12.83 -13.86
C ARG A 83 -7.78 13.06 -12.89
N VAL A 84 -7.91 12.51 -11.69
CA VAL A 84 -6.90 12.65 -10.64
C VAL A 84 -6.62 11.32 -9.95
N ALA A 85 -5.35 11.06 -9.71
CA ALA A 85 -4.91 10.15 -8.68
C ALA A 85 -4.93 10.89 -7.34
N ILE A 86 -5.20 10.19 -6.25
CA ILE A 86 -5.30 10.80 -4.93
C ILE A 86 -4.10 10.40 -4.08
N ASN A 87 -3.43 11.41 -3.51
CA ASN A 87 -2.47 11.18 -2.45
C ASN A 87 -3.23 11.17 -1.11
N PRO A 88 -3.39 10.02 -0.44
CA PRO A 88 -4.14 9.94 0.82
C PRO A 88 -3.39 10.53 2.02
N SER A 89 -2.08 10.78 1.87
CA SER A 89 -1.25 11.33 2.95
C SER A 89 -1.35 12.84 3.02
N HIS A 90 -1.40 13.36 4.26
CA HIS A 90 -1.37 14.79 4.53
C HIS A 90 -0.35 15.06 5.64
N PRO A 91 0.92 15.28 5.27
CA PRO A 91 1.98 15.58 6.22
C PRO A 91 1.80 16.98 6.82
N CYS A 92 2.27 17.20 8.05
CA CYS A 92 2.12 18.49 8.74
C CYS A 92 2.93 19.64 8.11
N GLY A 93 3.93 19.35 7.27
CA GLY A 93 4.79 20.35 6.63
C GLY A 93 5.80 21.05 7.55
N THR A 94 5.72 20.87 8.87
CA THR A 94 6.49 21.68 9.84
C THR A 94 7.44 20.88 10.75
N CYS A 95 7.29 19.57 10.89
CA CYS A 95 8.20 18.75 11.68
C CYS A 95 9.57 18.59 11.01
N SER A 96 10.57 18.07 11.73
CA SER A 96 11.92 17.88 11.21
C SER A 96 11.94 17.04 9.94
N ARG A 97 11.13 15.96 9.91
CA ARG A 97 11.03 15.05 8.77
C ARG A 97 10.48 15.73 7.51
N CYS A 98 9.44 16.54 7.66
CA CYS A 98 8.89 17.32 6.55
C CYS A 98 9.93 18.33 6.02
N ARG A 99 10.66 19.02 6.91
CA ARG A 99 11.70 19.96 6.52
C ARG A 99 12.92 19.30 5.84
N GLU A 100 13.16 18.03 6.13
CA GLU A 100 14.18 17.20 5.46
C GLU A 100 13.71 16.65 4.11
N GLY A 101 12.47 16.94 3.66
CA GLY A 101 11.88 16.35 2.46
C GLY A 101 11.46 14.87 2.62
N ARG A 102 11.33 14.40 3.86
CA ARG A 102 10.94 13.03 4.21
C ARG A 102 9.51 13.01 4.76
N GLU A 103 8.60 13.55 3.99
CA GLU A 103 7.20 13.74 4.39
C GLU A 103 6.49 12.42 4.75
N ASN A 104 6.86 11.31 4.10
CA ASN A 104 6.39 9.97 4.43
C ASN A 104 6.71 9.53 5.87
N LEU A 105 7.64 10.19 6.55
CA LEU A 105 8.01 9.96 7.95
C LEU A 105 7.50 11.07 8.87
N CYS A 106 6.49 11.83 8.46
CA CYS A 106 5.92 12.92 9.25
C CYS A 106 5.47 12.44 10.64
N ASP A 107 5.89 13.16 11.69
CA ASP A 107 5.54 12.82 13.08
C ASP A 107 4.03 13.01 13.39
N SER A 108 3.33 13.81 12.57
CA SER A 108 1.91 14.13 12.70
C SER A 108 1.19 13.88 11.37
N MET A 109 1.34 12.67 10.84
CA MET A 109 0.70 12.27 9.59
C MET A 109 -0.81 12.15 9.77
N PHE A 110 -1.57 12.82 8.89
CA PHE A 110 -2.99 12.57 8.67
C PHE A 110 -3.11 11.72 7.40
N PHE A 111 -3.66 10.52 7.53
CA PHE A 111 -3.77 9.57 6.43
C PHE A 111 -5.22 9.13 6.26
N LEU A 112 -5.80 9.35 5.08
CA LEU A 112 -7.21 9.07 4.81
C LEU A 112 -7.55 7.59 5.05
N GLY A 113 -8.77 7.31 5.50
CA GLY A 113 -9.25 5.97 5.79
C GLY A 113 -8.60 5.35 7.04
N SER A 114 -8.09 6.17 7.97
CA SER A 114 -7.35 5.69 9.15
C SER A 114 -7.90 6.20 10.46
N ALA A 115 -7.95 5.29 11.47
CA ALA A 115 -8.24 5.61 12.86
C ALA A 115 -6.98 5.98 13.68
N SER A 116 -5.87 6.32 13.01
CA SER A 116 -4.61 6.69 13.68
C SER A 116 -4.66 8.04 14.40
N VAL A 117 -5.62 8.88 14.07
CA VAL A 117 -5.90 10.17 14.68
C VAL A 117 -7.35 10.24 15.18
N PHE A 118 -7.65 11.22 16.03
CA PHE A 118 -9.02 11.49 16.48
C PHE A 118 -9.30 13.00 16.41
N PRO A 119 -10.41 13.48 15.79
CA PRO A 119 -11.37 12.71 14.99
C PRO A 119 -10.70 11.92 13.86
N HIS A 120 -11.34 10.80 13.43
CA HIS A 120 -10.74 9.91 12.44
C HIS A 120 -10.53 10.57 11.08
N ALA A 121 -9.45 10.19 10.40
CA ALA A 121 -9.17 10.60 9.02
C ALA A 121 -10.09 9.83 8.07
N GLN A 122 -11.24 10.43 7.73
CA GLN A 122 -12.26 9.80 6.90
C GLN A 122 -11.72 9.51 5.50
N GLY A 123 -11.98 8.29 5.00
CA GLY A 123 -11.50 7.79 3.72
C GLY A 123 -12.42 8.09 2.54
N MET A 124 -12.23 7.34 1.46
CA MET A 124 -12.79 7.65 0.16
C MET A 124 -13.88 6.65 -0.32
N PHE A 125 -14.31 5.65 0.47
CA PHE A 125 -15.40 4.75 0.05
C PHE A 125 -16.75 5.45 0.12
N ARG A 126 -16.94 6.42 -0.77
CA ARG A 126 -18.15 7.22 -0.96
C ARG A 126 -18.21 7.77 -2.38
N GLU A 127 -19.40 8.09 -2.88
CA GLU A 127 -19.58 8.55 -4.26
C GLU A 127 -18.85 9.86 -4.55
N TYR A 128 -18.81 10.77 -3.56
CA TYR A 128 -18.07 12.03 -3.62
C TYR A 128 -17.32 12.27 -2.32
N PHE A 129 -16.12 12.82 -2.41
CA PHE A 129 -15.33 13.18 -1.23
C PHE A 129 -14.63 14.52 -1.41
N LEU A 130 -14.51 15.23 -0.29
CA LEU A 130 -13.71 16.44 -0.21
C LEU A 130 -12.26 16.11 0.09
N ILE A 131 -11.35 16.77 -0.59
CA ILE A 131 -9.92 16.63 -0.39
C ILE A 131 -9.21 17.95 -0.62
N SER A 132 -8.06 18.18 0.03
CA SER A 132 -7.22 19.32 -0.31
C SER A 132 -6.80 19.23 -1.79
N ALA A 133 -6.90 20.32 -2.51
CA ALA A 133 -6.50 20.37 -3.92
C ALA A 133 -5.05 19.91 -4.15
N LYS A 134 -4.16 20.10 -3.16
CA LYS A 134 -2.75 19.65 -3.20
C LYS A 134 -2.59 18.12 -3.21
N GLN A 135 -3.60 17.37 -2.78
CA GLN A 135 -3.61 15.92 -2.78
C GLN A 135 -4.17 15.33 -4.09
N CYS A 136 -4.72 16.19 -4.96
CA CYS A 136 -5.18 15.80 -6.29
C CYS A 136 -4.03 15.88 -7.28
N ILE A 137 -3.63 14.76 -7.84
CA ILE A 137 -2.55 14.67 -8.83
C ILE A 137 -3.20 14.49 -10.21
N PRO A 138 -3.20 15.53 -11.07
CA PRO A 138 -3.81 15.44 -12.38
C PRO A 138 -3.05 14.48 -13.29
N VAL A 139 -3.79 13.66 -14.01
CA VAL A 139 -3.22 12.63 -14.90
C VAL A 139 -3.89 12.68 -16.27
N SER A 140 -3.15 12.25 -17.28
CA SER A 140 -3.64 12.14 -18.65
C SER A 140 -4.85 11.22 -18.76
N ASN A 141 -5.79 11.56 -19.64
CA ASN A 141 -6.97 10.73 -19.94
C ASN A 141 -6.63 9.37 -20.59
N GLN A 142 -5.36 9.11 -20.91
CA GLN A 142 -4.91 7.82 -21.44
C GLN A 142 -4.84 6.72 -20.35
N VAL A 143 -4.78 7.10 -19.06
CA VAL A 143 -4.75 6.16 -17.94
C VAL A 143 -6.17 5.99 -17.41
N SER A 144 -6.62 4.76 -17.23
CA SER A 144 -7.95 4.47 -16.69
C SER A 144 -8.05 4.85 -15.21
N LEU A 145 -9.27 5.03 -14.69
CA LEU A 145 -9.45 5.33 -13.27
C LEU A 145 -9.06 4.14 -12.40
N GLU A 146 -9.25 2.92 -12.88
CA GLU A 146 -8.83 1.69 -12.22
C GLU A 146 -7.31 1.62 -12.07
N GLU A 147 -6.56 1.94 -13.13
CA GLU A 147 -5.09 2.03 -13.07
C GLU A 147 -4.63 3.14 -12.13
N LEU A 148 -5.32 4.30 -12.15
CA LEU A 148 -5.00 5.40 -11.24
C LEU A 148 -5.22 5.05 -9.77
N ALA A 149 -6.22 4.24 -9.44
CA ALA A 149 -6.43 3.78 -8.08
C ALA A 149 -5.26 2.93 -7.54
N LEU A 150 -4.51 2.27 -8.44
CA LEU A 150 -3.31 1.50 -8.08
C LEU A 150 -2.07 2.37 -7.81
N SER A 151 -2.14 3.69 -8.00
CA SER A 151 -0.98 4.58 -7.79
C SER A 151 -0.50 4.60 -6.33
N GLU A 152 -1.42 4.48 -5.38
CA GLU A 152 -1.07 4.40 -3.96
C GLU A 152 -0.30 3.11 -3.65
N PRO A 153 -0.84 1.90 -3.88
CA PRO A 153 -0.09 0.66 -3.61
C PRO A 153 1.18 0.54 -4.48
N LEU A 154 1.21 1.10 -5.70
CA LEU A 154 2.44 1.17 -6.49
C LEU A 154 3.51 2.02 -5.80
N SER A 155 3.12 3.13 -5.14
CA SER A 155 4.06 3.95 -4.38
C SER A 155 4.72 3.19 -3.23
N VAL A 156 3.99 2.27 -2.60
CA VAL A 156 4.52 1.34 -1.58
C VAL A 156 5.56 0.40 -2.20
N GLY A 157 5.26 -0.19 -3.36
CA GLY A 157 6.20 -1.04 -4.11
C GLY A 157 7.48 -0.30 -4.50
N LEU A 158 7.35 0.90 -5.07
CA LEU A 158 8.49 1.76 -5.41
C LEU A 158 9.32 2.14 -4.18
N HIS A 159 8.66 2.48 -3.07
CA HIS A 159 9.37 2.78 -1.82
C HIS A 159 10.15 1.56 -1.31
N ALA A 160 9.57 0.37 -1.35
CA ALA A 160 10.25 -0.87 -0.95
C ALA A 160 11.52 -1.10 -1.80
N VAL A 161 11.41 -0.96 -3.13
CA VAL A 161 12.56 -1.10 -4.04
C VAL A 161 13.63 -0.04 -3.76
N ASN A 162 13.24 1.22 -3.56
CA ASN A 162 14.18 2.28 -3.18
C ASN A 162 14.92 1.98 -1.86
N ARG A 163 14.27 1.28 -0.92
CA ARG A 163 14.94 0.84 0.34
C ARG A 163 15.93 -0.28 0.12
N ALA A 164 15.74 -1.12 -0.89
CA ALA A 164 16.69 -2.18 -1.25
C ALA A 164 17.93 -1.67 -1.98
N GLY A 165 17.86 -0.48 -2.55
CA GLY A 165 18.89 0.08 -3.43
C GLY A 165 18.79 -0.47 -4.85
N ASN A 166 19.81 -0.27 -5.67
CA ASN A 166 19.83 -0.65 -7.08
C ASN A 166 19.63 -2.17 -7.28
N LEU A 167 18.63 -2.55 -8.07
CA LEU A 167 18.30 -3.95 -8.40
C LEU A 167 18.80 -4.39 -9.79
N CYS A 168 19.44 -3.50 -10.57
CA CYS A 168 19.92 -3.83 -11.91
C CYS A 168 20.84 -5.08 -11.87
N GLY A 169 20.49 -6.11 -12.67
CA GLY A 169 21.21 -7.37 -12.77
C GLY A 169 21.11 -8.29 -11.54
N LYS A 170 20.19 -8.01 -10.61
CA LYS A 170 20.00 -8.82 -9.38
C LYS A 170 18.88 -9.84 -9.52
N LYS A 171 19.07 -10.97 -8.82
CA LYS A 171 18.03 -11.96 -8.58
C LYS A 171 17.23 -11.58 -7.34
N VAL A 172 15.94 -11.37 -7.51
CA VAL A 172 15.04 -10.85 -6.49
C VAL A 172 14.03 -11.90 -6.07
N LEU A 173 13.85 -12.07 -4.78
CA LEU A 173 12.78 -12.86 -4.18
C LEU A 173 11.68 -11.94 -3.65
N ILE A 174 10.42 -12.26 -3.95
CA ILE A 174 9.25 -11.61 -3.34
C ILE A 174 8.40 -12.69 -2.67
N SER A 175 8.28 -12.61 -1.35
CA SER A 175 7.47 -13.52 -0.54
C SER A 175 6.12 -12.89 -0.23
N GLY A 176 5.06 -13.41 -0.85
CA GLY A 176 3.71 -12.84 -0.90
C GLY A 176 3.38 -12.27 -2.27
N SER A 177 2.36 -12.81 -2.93
CA SER A 177 1.98 -12.47 -4.31
C SER A 177 0.64 -11.71 -4.38
N GLY A 178 0.22 -11.07 -3.28
CA GLY A 178 -0.93 -10.16 -3.26
C GLY A 178 -0.66 -8.87 -4.02
N THR A 179 -1.54 -7.88 -3.88
CA THR A 179 -1.44 -6.58 -4.57
C THR A 179 -0.07 -5.93 -4.35
N ILE A 180 0.38 -5.79 -3.11
CA ILE A 180 1.68 -5.16 -2.81
C ILE A 180 2.84 -5.98 -3.39
N GLY A 181 2.78 -7.33 -3.35
CA GLY A 181 3.80 -8.18 -3.99
C GLY A 181 3.89 -7.93 -5.49
N CYS A 182 2.75 -7.80 -6.18
CA CYS A 182 2.72 -7.44 -7.60
C CYS A 182 3.24 -6.02 -7.87
N MET A 183 2.99 -5.06 -6.96
CA MET A 183 3.54 -3.70 -7.09
C MET A 183 5.06 -3.69 -6.89
N VAL A 184 5.58 -4.47 -5.95
CA VAL A 184 7.04 -4.66 -5.77
C VAL A 184 7.66 -5.35 -6.99
N LEU A 185 6.98 -6.35 -7.59
CA LEU A 185 7.41 -6.98 -8.84
C LEU A 185 7.55 -5.97 -9.97
N LEU A 186 6.52 -5.15 -10.22
CA LEU A 186 6.56 -4.09 -11.25
C LEU A 186 7.70 -3.10 -11.00
N ALA A 187 7.85 -2.65 -9.76
CA ALA A 187 8.92 -1.73 -9.36
C ALA A 187 10.32 -2.35 -9.52
N ALA A 188 10.50 -3.63 -9.16
CA ALA A 188 11.77 -4.35 -9.30
C ALA A 188 12.14 -4.55 -10.77
N LYS A 189 11.16 -4.89 -11.63
CA LYS A 189 11.37 -4.98 -13.08
C LYS A 189 11.74 -3.63 -13.68
N LEU A 190 11.10 -2.55 -13.27
CA LEU A 190 11.41 -1.20 -13.70
C LEU A 190 12.85 -0.79 -13.32
N ASP A 191 13.32 -1.21 -12.14
CA ASP A 191 14.68 -0.94 -11.65
C ASP A 191 15.74 -1.87 -12.26
N GLY A 192 15.34 -2.77 -13.17
CA GLY A 192 16.25 -3.63 -13.96
C GLY A 192 16.66 -4.93 -13.29
N ALA A 193 15.84 -5.48 -12.38
CA ALA A 193 16.07 -6.80 -11.82
C ALA A 193 16.21 -7.84 -12.94
N GLU A 194 17.26 -8.67 -12.88
CA GLU A 194 17.52 -9.74 -13.86
C GLU A 194 16.46 -10.82 -13.81
N GLN A 195 16.10 -11.22 -12.60
CA GLN A 195 15.11 -12.26 -12.36
C GLN A 195 14.30 -11.93 -11.11
N VAL A 196 12.98 -12.04 -11.20
CA VAL A 196 12.08 -11.92 -10.05
C VAL A 196 11.32 -13.22 -9.84
N THR A 197 11.58 -13.84 -8.69
CA THR A 197 10.88 -15.04 -8.23
C THR A 197 9.86 -14.67 -7.17
N MET A 198 8.60 -15.05 -7.38
CA MET A 198 7.52 -14.83 -6.42
C MET A 198 7.10 -16.12 -5.73
N VAL A 199 6.91 -16.06 -4.43
CA VAL A 199 6.53 -17.20 -3.58
C VAL A 199 5.24 -16.87 -2.86
N ASP A 200 4.27 -17.80 -2.89
CA ASP A 200 3.03 -17.69 -2.13
C ASP A 200 2.55 -19.08 -1.69
N VAL A 201 1.62 -19.12 -0.75
CA VAL A 201 0.96 -20.36 -0.31
C VAL A 201 -0.30 -20.69 -1.12
N LEU A 202 -0.77 -19.73 -1.94
CA LEU A 202 -1.95 -19.84 -2.80
C LEU A 202 -1.55 -19.72 -4.27
N GLU A 203 -2.15 -20.55 -5.10
CA GLU A 203 -1.89 -20.56 -6.55
C GLU A 203 -2.57 -19.39 -7.29
N GLU A 204 -3.72 -18.93 -6.80
CA GLU A 204 -4.47 -17.84 -7.44
C GLU A 204 -3.67 -16.52 -7.51
N PRO A 205 -3.05 -16.02 -6.45
CA PRO A 205 -2.18 -14.84 -6.52
C PRO A 205 -0.97 -15.06 -7.43
N LEU A 206 -0.38 -16.27 -7.42
CA LEU A 206 0.74 -16.60 -8.31
C LEU A 206 0.36 -16.58 -9.78
N ALA A 207 -0.88 -16.98 -10.11
CA ALA A 207 -1.39 -16.88 -11.47
C ALA A 207 -1.50 -15.43 -11.96
N ILE A 208 -1.83 -14.50 -11.05
CA ILE A 208 -1.82 -13.06 -11.33
C ILE A 208 -0.37 -12.58 -11.50
N ALA A 209 0.53 -12.96 -10.59
CA ALA A 209 1.93 -12.57 -10.63
C ALA A 209 2.60 -12.96 -11.96
N ARG A 210 2.30 -14.16 -12.49
CA ARG A 210 2.77 -14.58 -13.83
C ARG A 210 2.29 -13.64 -14.95
N LYS A 211 1.02 -13.23 -14.89
CA LYS A 211 0.47 -12.26 -15.88
C LYS A 211 1.10 -10.87 -15.74
N VAL A 212 1.47 -10.48 -14.53
CA VAL A 212 2.14 -9.20 -14.24
C VAL A 212 3.61 -9.21 -14.67
N GLY A 213 4.22 -10.39 -14.86
CA GLY A 213 5.57 -10.52 -15.41
C GLY A 213 6.61 -11.13 -14.46
N ALA A 214 6.20 -11.91 -13.46
CA ALA A 214 7.12 -12.71 -12.65
C ALA A 214 7.85 -13.72 -13.54
N ASP A 215 9.19 -13.83 -13.40
CA ASP A 215 9.98 -14.78 -14.17
C ASP A 215 9.80 -16.21 -13.64
N GLN A 216 9.63 -16.33 -12.32
CA GLN A 216 9.34 -17.58 -11.67
C GLN A 216 8.28 -17.41 -10.59
N THR A 217 7.47 -18.44 -10.39
CA THR A 217 6.50 -18.49 -9.29
C THR A 217 6.58 -19.86 -8.62
N ILE A 218 6.55 -19.87 -7.29
CA ILE A 218 6.67 -21.07 -6.47
C ILE A 218 5.53 -21.08 -5.46
N CYS A 219 4.65 -22.08 -5.59
CA CYS A 219 3.61 -22.33 -4.59
C CYS A 219 4.20 -23.22 -3.49
N VAL A 220 4.20 -22.73 -2.25
CA VAL A 220 4.74 -23.45 -1.10
C VAL A 220 3.62 -23.81 -0.11
N LYS A 221 3.78 -24.89 0.63
CA LYS A 221 2.88 -25.18 1.76
C LYS A 221 3.14 -24.19 2.90
N PRO A 222 2.11 -23.79 3.65
CA PRO A 222 2.31 -22.97 4.83
C PRO A 222 3.38 -23.57 5.75
N SER A 223 4.30 -22.71 6.23
CA SER A 223 5.41 -23.09 7.11
C SER A 223 6.38 -24.15 6.55
N ALA A 224 6.38 -24.41 5.25
CA ALA A 224 7.37 -25.27 4.62
C ALA A 224 8.76 -24.64 4.69
N SER A 225 9.78 -25.47 4.89
CA SER A 225 11.18 -25.05 4.72
C SER A 225 11.46 -24.75 3.25
N PRO A 226 12.38 -23.83 2.96
CA PRO A 226 12.83 -23.57 1.61
C PRO A 226 13.39 -24.81 0.91
N SER A 227 13.20 -24.88 -0.39
CA SER A 227 13.81 -25.90 -1.22
C SER A 227 15.35 -25.74 -1.20
N PRO A 228 16.14 -26.81 -1.00
CA PRO A 228 17.60 -26.73 -0.85
C PRO A 228 18.31 -26.00 -2.00
N GLU A 229 17.80 -26.13 -3.24
CA GLU A 229 18.37 -25.48 -4.42
C GLU A 229 18.19 -23.97 -4.46
N LEU A 230 17.32 -23.42 -3.63
CA LEU A 230 17.06 -21.98 -3.54
C LEU A 230 17.83 -21.30 -2.39
N ILE A 231 18.50 -22.08 -1.54
CA ILE A 231 19.27 -21.54 -0.42
C ILE A 231 20.47 -20.74 -0.94
N ASN A 232 20.61 -19.49 -0.46
CA ASN A 232 21.67 -18.56 -0.88
C ASN A 232 21.62 -18.15 -2.37
N GLU A 233 20.44 -18.15 -3.00
CA GLU A 233 20.30 -17.86 -4.43
C GLU A 233 20.02 -16.37 -4.71
N PHE A 234 19.36 -15.65 -3.79
CA PHE A 234 18.85 -14.31 -4.07
C PHE A 234 19.74 -13.20 -3.53
N ASP A 235 19.85 -12.12 -4.32
CA ASP A 235 20.56 -10.89 -3.97
C ASP A 235 19.77 -9.99 -3.04
N VAL A 236 18.45 -9.98 -3.22
CA VAL A 236 17.50 -9.18 -2.43
C VAL A 236 16.23 -9.98 -2.20
N ALA A 237 15.66 -9.87 -1.02
CA ALA A 237 14.35 -10.40 -0.71
C ALA A 237 13.41 -9.31 -0.18
N PHE A 238 12.17 -9.35 -0.65
CA PHE A 238 11.05 -8.55 -0.12
C PHE A 238 10.09 -9.50 0.60
N GLU A 239 9.94 -9.32 1.91
CA GLU A 239 8.92 -10.01 2.67
C GLU A 239 7.65 -9.15 2.68
N VAL A 240 6.62 -9.59 1.95
CA VAL A 240 5.39 -8.83 1.70
C VAL A 240 4.16 -9.51 2.29
N SER A 241 4.29 -10.78 2.67
CA SER A 241 3.17 -11.57 3.20
C SER A 241 2.80 -11.24 4.65
N GLY A 242 3.76 -10.73 5.43
CA GLY A 242 3.61 -10.52 6.87
C GLY A 242 3.64 -11.82 7.70
N ALA A 243 3.99 -12.96 7.09
CA ALA A 243 4.08 -14.23 7.80
C ALA A 243 5.45 -14.41 8.45
N ALA A 244 5.47 -14.80 9.74
CA ALA A 244 6.72 -15.01 10.47
C ALA A 244 7.63 -16.07 9.81
N SER A 245 7.05 -17.16 9.31
CA SER A 245 7.80 -18.21 8.58
C SER A 245 8.39 -17.70 7.27
N ALA A 246 7.69 -16.81 6.57
CA ALA A 246 8.16 -16.22 5.33
C ALA A 246 9.41 -15.36 5.54
N LEU A 247 9.44 -14.54 6.60
CA LEU A 247 10.63 -13.78 6.96
C LEU A 247 11.82 -14.69 7.29
N GLY A 248 11.60 -15.79 8.03
CA GLY A 248 12.61 -16.81 8.29
C GLY A 248 13.17 -17.40 6.99
N ASN A 249 12.27 -17.79 6.08
CA ASN A 249 12.65 -18.32 4.77
C ASN A 249 13.44 -17.29 3.94
N CYS A 250 13.06 -16.01 3.95
CA CYS A 250 13.82 -14.96 3.28
C CYS A 250 15.28 -14.92 3.76
N ILE A 251 15.53 -15.07 5.08
CA ILE A 251 16.89 -15.09 5.64
C ILE A 251 17.70 -16.28 5.10
N GLU A 252 17.09 -17.46 4.94
CA GLU A 252 17.79 -18.64 4.40
C GLU A 252 18.05 -18.53 2.89
N LEU A 253 17.10 -17.97 2.16
CA LEU A 253 17.11 -17.90 0.70
C LEU A 253 18.07 -16.85 0.14
N VAL A 254 18.31 -15.76 0.86
CA VAL A 254 19.26 -14.74 0.40
C VAL A 254 20.71 -15.18 0.59
N ARG A 255 21.61 -14.77 -0.30
CA ARG A 255 23.04 -14.98 -0.18
C ARG A 255 23.67 -14.06 0.87
N ARG A 256 24.95 -14.27 1.18
CA ARG A 256 25.69 -13.40 2.11
C ARG A 256 25.85 -11.99 1.56
N GLY A 257 25.70 -10.99 2.42
CA GLY A 257 25.78 -9.57 2.06
C GLY A 257 24.53 -9.04 1.35
N SER A 258 23.43 -9.78 1.38
CA SER A 258 22.17 -9.41 0.74
C SER A 258 21.33 -8.46 1.61
N THR A 259 20.31 -7.89 1.00
CA THR A 259 19.33 -7.04 1.67
C THR A 259 17.97 -7.73 1.77
N ILE A 260 17.34 -7.64 2.93
CA ILE A 260 15.94 -8.03 3.11
C ILE A 260 15.13 -6.79 3.47
N VAL A 261 14.06 -6.54 2.72
CA VAL A 261 13.13 -5.45 2.98
C VAL A 261 11.83 -6.03 3.53
N GLN A 262 11.51 -5.67 4.78
CA GLN A 262 10.24 -6.04 5.39
C GLN A 262 9.17 -5.05 4.96
N VAL A 263 8.17 -5.51 4.22
CA VAL A 263 7.03 -4.73 3.72
C VAL A 263 5.74 -5.17 4.42
N GLY A 264 5.55 -6.49 4.55
CA GLY A 264 4.37 -7.08 5.18
C GLY A 264 4.27 -6.74 6.68
N THR A 265 3.06 -6.54 7.17
CA THR A 265 2.82 -6.30 8.60
C THR A 265 2.91 -7.62 9.38
N LEU A 266 3.93 -7.74 10.21
CA LEU A 266 4.12 -8.91 11.06
C LEU A 266 3.13 -8.95 12.24
N PRO A 267 2.87 -10.14 12.81
CA PRO A 267 1.97 -10.29 13.95
C PRO A 267 2.35 -9.41 15.15
N VAL A 268 1.36 -8.76 15.79
CA VAL A 268 1.56 -7.84 16.94
C VAL A 268 2.27 -8.52 18.13
N LYS A 269 2.07 -9.83 18.30
CA LYS A 269 2.73 -10.63 19.34
C LYS A 269 4.23 -10.83 19.12
N GLY A 270 4.75 -10.31 18.00
CA GLY A 270 6.14 -10.48 17.58
C GLY A 270 6.39 -11.79 16.84
N VAL A 271 7.62 -11.91 16.33
CA VAL A 271 8.09 -13.07 15.57
C VAL A 271 9.41 -13.56 16.18
N HIS A 272 9.63 -14.87 16.13
CA HIS A 272 10.91 -15.47 16.52
C HIS A 272 11.86 -15.44 15.32
N LEU A 273 13.02 -14.84 15.49
CA LEU A 273 14.10 -14.85 14.51
C LEU A 273 15.40 -15.35 15.16
N PHE A 274 16.13 -16.18 14.45
CA PHE A 274 17.48 -16.60 14.87
C PHE A 274 18.49 -15.52 14.46
N ALA A 275 18.79 -14.58 15.35
CA ALA A 275 19.67 -13.44 15.06
C ALA A 275 21.06 -13.87 14.52
N ASN A 276 21.58 -15.02 14.97
CA ASN A 276 22.84 -15.57 14.47
C ASN A 276 22.79 -15.90 12.96
N GLN A 277 21.62 -16.25 12.41
CA GLN A 277 21.49 -16.48 10.96
C GLN A 277 21.64 -15.15 10.20
N ILE A 278 21.13 -14.05 10.74
CA ILE A 278 21.32 -12.72 10.13
C ILE A 278 22.79 -12.31 10.19
N MET A 279 23.47 -12.59 11.31
CA MET A 279 24.88 -12.21 11.51
C MET A 279 25.83 -12.90 10.52
N VAL A 280 25.52 -14.12 10.10
CA VAL A 280 26.41 -14.89 9.20
C VAL A 280 26.10 -14.69 7.72
N LYS A 281 25.05 -13.94 7.41
CA LYS A 281 24.64 -13.58 6.04
C LYS A 281 25.15 -12.18 5.67
#